data_30ad8dcb1b660512e8162c50c8f32ab1
#
_entry.id   30ad8dcb1b660512e8162c50c8f32ab1
#
_cell.length_a   1.000
_cell.length_b   1.000
_cell.length_c   1.000
_cell.angle_alpha   90.00
_cell.angle_beta   90.00
_cell.angle_gamma   90.00
#
_symmetry.space_group_name_H-M   'P 1'
#
loop_
_entity.id
_entity.type
_entity.pdbx_description
1 polymer ?
#
loop_
_entity_poly.entity_id
_entity_poly.type
_entity_poly.pdbx_seq_one_letter_code
_entity_poly.pdbx_strand_id
1 'polypeptide(L)'
;LSRQQLEDFFTDLGEKRFRAQQVMKWIHHQGVIDFADMSNLGKGLREKLGSLATITPPEIADQQDSADGTRKWAIRVTGGALVEAVLIPEAGRATLCVSSQVGCSLDCKFCSTGKQGFQRDLTAAEIIGQVWLAINSYDGWQSGKGRIVTNVVMMGMGEPLLNFDNVVSAMSLMTDDLAYGLSKRKVTL
;
A
#
# COMPACT_ATOMS: atom_id res chain seq x y z
N LEU A 1 -5.16 -6.60 -4.86
CA LEU A 1 -5.16 -7.18 -6.21
C LEU A 1 -4.29 -6.32 -7.12
N SER A 2 -3.45 -6.95 -7.96
CA SER A 2 -2.77 -6.28 -9.08
C SER A 2 -3.80 -5.83 -10.14
N ARG A 3 -3.37 -5.01 -11.13
CA ARG A 3 -4.23 -4.59 -12.24
C ARG A 3 -4.87 -5.81 -12.93
N GLN A 4 -4.07 -6.80 -13.29
CA GLN A 4 -4.56 -8.00 -13.98
C GLN A 4 -5.58 -8.77 -13.13
N GLN A 5 -5.27 -9.01 -11.87
CA GLN A 5 -6.19 -9.70 -10.94
C GLN A 5 -7.52 -8.94 -10.78
N LEU A 6 -7.48 -7.61 -10.77
CA LEU A 6 -8.69 -6.81 -10.68
C LEU A 6 -9.49 -6.84 -12.00
N GLU A 7 -8.81 -6.82 -13.15
CA GLU A 7 -9.46 -7.00 -14.45
C GLU A 7 -10.14 -8.37 -14.59
N ASP A 8 -9.47 -9.42 -14.11
CA ASP A 8 -10.02 -10.78 -14.09
C ASP A 8 -11.25 -10.85 -13.16
N PHE A 9 -11.17 -10.27 -11.96
CA PHE A 9 -12.29 -10.17 -11.02
C PHE A 9 -13.53 -9.49 -11.68
N PHE A 10 -13.34 -8.38 -12.39
CA PHE A 10 -14.45 -7.72 -13.09
C PHE A 10 -14.98 -8.54 -14.25
N THR A 11 -14.11 -9.27 -14.97
CA THR A 11 -14.53 -10.19 -16.05
C THR A 11 -15.40 -11.32 -15.51
N ASP A 12 -15.02 -11.92 -14.37
CA ASP A 12 -15.77 -12.97 -13.68
C ASP A 12 -17.14 -12.47 -13.17
N LEU A 13 -17.23 -11.18 -12.84
CA LEU A 13 -18.52 -10.53 -12.52
C LEU A 13 -19.41 -10.24 -13.73
N GLY A 14 -18.93 -10.51 -14.95
CA GLY A 14 -19.62 -10.15 -16.20
C GLY A 14 -19.51 -8.68 -16.58
N GLU A 15 -18.56 -7.97 -15.97
CA GLU A 15 -18.30 -6.55 -16.21
C GLU A 15 -17.14 -6.33 -17.18
N LYS A 16 -17.06 -5.15 -17.77
CA LYS A 16 -15.98 -4.80 -18.71
C LYS A 16 -14.68 -4.51 -17.93
N ARG A 17 -13.54 -4.96 -18.46
CA ARG A 17 -12.20 -4.80 -17.86
C ARG A 17 -11.86 -3.36 -17.44
N PHE A 18 -12.32 -2.36 -18.20
CA PHE A 18 -12.03 -0.96 -17.87
C PHE A 18 -12.64 -0.50 -16.52
N ARG A 19 -13.60 -1.25 -15.95
CA ARG A 19 -14.13 -0.99 -14.60
C ARG A 19 -13.05 -1.16 -13.55
N ALA A 20 -12.13 -2.12 -13.72
CA ALA A 20 -10.96 -2.28 -12.86
C ALA A 20 -10.12 -0.99 -12.82
N GLN A 21 -9.88 -0.38 -13.97
CA GLN A 21 -9.12 0.87 -14.07
C GLN A 21 -9.81 2.03 -13.35
N GLN A 22 -11.13 2.11 -13.41
CA GLN A 22 -11.90 3.11 -12.67
C GLN A 22 -11.73 2.93 -11.15
N VAL A 23 -11.91 1.71 -10.65
CA VAL A 23 -11.76 1.40 -9.22
C VAL A 23 -10.32 1.63 -8.74
N MET A 24 -9.31 1.22 -9.53
CA MET A 24 -7.90 1.51 -9.19
C MET A 24 -7.65 3.00 -8.99
N LYS A 25 -8.15 3.85 -9.90
CA LYS A 25 -7.99 5.31 -9.77
C LYS A 25 -8.70 5.86 -8.54
N TRP A 26 -9.89 5.36 -8.22
CA TRP A 26 -10.59 5.79 -7.02
C TRP A 26 -9.80 5.48 -5.74
N ILE A 27 -9.27 4.26 -5.64
CA ILE A 27 -8.49 3.84 -4.48
C ILE A 27 -7.14 4.55 -4.40
N HIS A 28 -6.38 4.55 -5.51
CA HIS A 28 -4.95 4.91 -5.49
C HIS A 28 -4.64 6.34 -5.93
N HIS A 29 -5.58 7.05 -6.60
CA HIS A 29 -5.42 8.46 -6.94
C HIS A 29 -6.27 9.39 -6.09
N GLN A 30 -7.36 8.88 -5.50
CA GLN A 30 -8.31 9.70 -4.74
C GLN A 30 -8.49 9.25 -3.30
N GLY A 31 -7.89 8.13 -2.90
CA GLY A 31 -7.98 7.61 -1.54
C GLY A 31 -9.36 7.11 -1.12
N VAL A 32 -10.27 6.91 -2.08
CA VAL A 32 -11.65 6.49 -1.80
C VAL A 32 -11.69 5.01 -1.43
N ILE A 33 -12.33 4.70 -0.32
CA ILE A 33 -12.46 3.35 0.26
C ILE A 33 -13.90 2.81 0.26
N ASP A 34 -14.88 3.64 -0.06
CA ASP A 34 -16.28 3.20 -0.20
C ASP A 34 -16.69 3.18 -1.67
N PHE A 35 -17.18 2.03 -2.14
CA PHE A 35 -17.69 1.90 -3.51
C PHE A 35 -18.88 2.84 -3.78
N ALA A 36 -19.65 3.22 -2.75
CA ALA A 36 -20.75 4.14 -2.88
C ALA A 36 -20.31 5.52 -3.39
N ASP A 37 -19.10 5.94 -3.08
CA ASP A 37 -18.52 7.24 -3.47
C ASP A 37 -17.92 7.25 -4.88
N MET A 38 -17.77 6.09 -5.53
CA MET A 38 -17.17 5.96 -6.85
C MET A 38 -18.18 6.36 -7.95
N SER A 39 -18.42 7.67 -8.10
CA SER A 39 -19.53 8.24 -8.86
C SER A 39 -19.56 7.89 -10.35
N ASN A 40 -18.43 7.53 -10.96
CA ASN A 40 -18.35 7.09 -12.36
C ASN A 40 -18.67 5.60 -12.59
N LEU A 41 -19.00 4.87 -11.51
CA LEU A 41 -19.56 3.52 -11.58
C LEU A 41 -21.09 3.60 -11.48
N GLY A 42 -21.77 2.78 -12.30
CA GLY A 42 -23.24 2.67 -12.22
C GLY A 42 -23.71 2.24 -10.82
N LYS A 43 -24.88 2.74 -10.38
CA LYS A 43 -25.42 2.46 -9.03
C LYS A 43 -25.50 0.96 -8.73
N GLY A 44 -26.03 0.14 -9.65
CA GLY A 44 -26.13 -1.31 -9.46
C GLY A 44 -24.77 -2.00 -9.31
N LEU A 45 -23.72 -1.52 -10.01
CA LEU A 45 -22.38 -2.04 -9.85
C LEU A 45 -21.78 -1.67 -8.48
N ARG A 46 -21.99 -0.45 -8.01
CA ARG A 46 -21.55 -0.02 -6.69
C ARG A 46 -22.17 -0.86 -5.56
N GLU A 47 -23.48 -1.09 -5.64
CA GLU A 47 -24.21 -1.95 -4.70
C GLU A 47 -23.70 -3.41 -4.75
N LYS A 48 -23.48 -3.95 -5.96
CA LYS A 48 -22.92 -5.29 -6.17
C LYS A 48 -21.51 -5.40 -5.57
N LEU A 49 -20.62 -4.43 -5.82
CA LEU A 49 -19.27 -4.42 -5.27
C LEU A 49 -19.30 -4.34 -3.74
N GLY A 50 -20.13 -3.48 -3.15
CA GLY A 50 -20.26 -3.37 -1.70
C GLY A 50 -20.75 -4.65 -1.01
N SER A 51 -21.47 -5.53 -1.73
CA SER A 51 -21.88 -6.84 -1.19
C SER A 51 -20.83 -7.94 -1.35
N LEU A 52 -19.88 -7.78 -2.28
CA LEU A 52 -18.91 -8.83 -2.64
C LEU A 52 -17.48 -8.56 -2.16
N ALA A 53 -17.14 -7.31 -1.93
CA ALA A 53 -15.78 -6.90 -1.63
C ALA A 53 -15.74 -5.75 -0.62
N THR A 54 -14.62 -5.63 0.07
CA THR A 54 -14.35 -4.53 1.01
C THR A 54 -12.99 -3.94 0.71
N ILE A 55 -12.88 -2.61 0.78
CA ILE A 55 -11.60 -1.90 0.75
C ILE A 55 -11.29 -1.52 2.20
N THR A 56 -10.34 -2.21 2.81
CA THR A 56 -9.97 -1.98 4.20
C THR A 56 -8.70 -1.13 4.25
N PRO A 57 -8.79 0.13 4.71
CA PRO A 57 -7.61 0.95 4.90
C PRO A 57 -6.76 0.40 6.05
N PRO A 58 -5.42 0.60 6.02
CA PRO A 58 -4.57 0.26 7.15
C PRO A 58 -4.95 1.06 8.40
N GLU A 59 -4.90 0.40 9.56
CA GLU A 59 -5.14 1.03 10.86
C GLU A 59 -3.82 1.49 11.49
N ILE A 60 -3.74 2.78 11.82
CA ILE A 60 -2.61 3.33 12.58
C ILE A 60 -2.81 2.99 14.05
N ALA A 61 -1.92 2.17 14.62
CA ALA A 61 -1.91 1.88 16.05
C ALA A 61 -1.10 2.92 16.85
N ASP A 62 -0.03 3.45 16.25
CA ASP A 62 0.79 4.52 16.83
C ASP A 62 1.47 5.33 15.73
N GLN A 63 1.75 6.61 16.01
CA GLN A 63 2.47 7.51 15.12
C GLN A 63 3.49 8.32 15.91
N GLN A 64 4.70 8.43 15.37
CA GLN A 64 5.77 9.22 15.94
C GLN A 64 6.33 10.19 14.90
N ASP A 65 6.39 11.46 15.25
CA ASP A 65 6.93 12.52 14.40
C ASP A 65 8.26 13.03 15.01
N SER A 66 9.30 13.12 14.18
CA SER A 66 10.59 13.67 14.53
C SER A 66 10.72 15.12 14.09
N ALA A 67 11.65 15.86 14.72
CA ALA A 67 11.88 17.28 14.42
C ALA A 67 12.37 17.55 12.99
N ASP A 68 12.98 16.56 12.34
CA ASP A 68 13.43 16.62 10.94
C ASP A 68 12.30 16.34 9.93
N GLY A 69 11.06 16.11 10.42
CA GLY A 69 9.90 15.77 9.59
C GLY A 69 9.75 14.28 9.29
N THR A 70 10.67 13.43 9.75
CA THR A 70 10.53 11.97 9.67
C THR A 70 9.30 11.53 10.45
N ARG A 71 8.46 10.70 9.83
CA ARG A 71 7.27 10.14 10.47
C ARG A 71 7.31 8.62 10.41
N LYS A 72 7.10 8.00 11.56
CA LYS A 72 7.00 6.55 11.73
C LYS A 72 5.59 6.17 12.16
N TRP A 73 5.04 5.13 11.56
CA TRP A 73 3.77 4.52 11.94
C TRP A 73 3.99 3.08 12.40
N ALA A 74 3.32 2.71 13.49
CA ALA A 74 3.00 1.32 13.80
C ALA A 74 1.63 1.02 13.21
N ILE A 75 1.58 0.08 12.29
CA ILE A 75 0.39 -0.24 11.48
C ILE A 75 -0.13 -1.60 11.91
N ARG A 76 -1.41 -1.66 12.28
CA ARG A 76 -2.07 -2.92 12.59
C ARG A 76 -2.41 -3.66 11.30
N VAL A 77 -1.94 -4.89 11.21
CA VAL A 77 -2.21 -5.79 10.09
C VAL A 77 -3.16 -6.92 10.50
N THR A 78 -3.64 -7.69 9.53
CA THR A 78 -4.54 -8.82 9.75
C THR A 78 -3.99 -9.76 10.84
N GLY A 79 -4.83 -10.14 11.79
CA GLY A 79 -4.42 -10.95 12.96
C GLY A 79 -3.90 -10.12 14.14
N GLY A 80 -3.93 -8.77 14.05
CA GLY A 80 -3.64 -7.87 15.18
C GLY A 80 -2.16 -7.56 15.41
N ALA A 81 -1.25 -8.16 14.64
CA ALA A 81 0.17 -7.86 14.70
C ALA A 81 0.48 -6.43 14.20
N LEU A 82 1.62 -5.89 14.60
CA LEU A 82 2.06 -4.56 14.19
C LEU A 82 3.28 -4.65 13.27
N VAL A 83 3.28 -3.83 12.23
CA VAL A 83 4.45 -3.59 11.39
C VAL A 83 4.74 -2.10 11.33
N GLU A 84 5.98 -1.74 10.98
CA GLU A 84 6.40 -0.34 10.91
C GLU A 84 6.53 0.12 9.45
N ALA A 85 6.15 1.37 9.21
CA ALA A 85 6.50 2.13 8.01
C ALA A 85 7.08 3.48 8.42
N VAL A 86 8.05 3.99 7.64
CA VAL A 86 8.74 5.25 7.97
C VAL A 86 8.84 6.11 6.72
N LEU A 87 8.34 7.34 6.77
CA LEU A 87 8.55 8.35 5.74
C LEU A 87 9.67 9.29 6.17
N ILE A 88 10.70 9.36 5.35
CA ILE A 88 11.89 10.19 5.56
C ILE A 88 11.89 11.30 4.50
N PRO A 89 11.55 12.54 4.86
CA PRO A 89 11.59 13.67 3.94
C PRO A 89 13.03 14.19 3.79
N GLU A 90 13.35 14.56 2.57
CA GLU A 90 14.60 15.24 2.21
C GLU A 90 14.29 16.38 1.23
N ALA A 91 15.24 17.26 0.96
CA ALA A 91 15.06 18.33 -0.04
C ALA A 91 14.70 17.75 -1.42
N GLY A 92 13.46 17.96 -1.86
CA GLY A 92 12.94 17.48 -3.15
C GLY A 92 12.68 15.97 -3.25
N ARG A 93 12.78 15.22 -2.14
CA ARG A 93 12.55 13.78 -2.08
C ARG A 93 11.86 13.39 -0.75
N ALA A 94 10.99 12.39 -0.82
CA ALA A 94 10.46 11.73 0.37
C ALA A 94 10.47 10.22 0.15
N THR A 95 11.24 9.50 0.96
CA THR A 95 11.43 8.05 0.85
C THR A 95 10.59 7.36 1.89
N LEU A 96 9.69 6.47 1.45
CA LEU A 96 8.91 5.61 2.32
C LEU A 96 9.60 4.25 2.44
N CYS A 97 9.97 3.89 3.66
CA CYS A 97 10.43 2.56 4.03
C CYS A 97 9.21 1.72 4.42
N VAL A 98 9.00 0.57 3.76
CA VAL A 98 7.86 -0.32 3.99
C VAL A 98 8.30 -1.71 4.41
N SER A 99 7.45 -2.37 5.21
CA SER A 99 7.62 -3.72 5.71
C SER A 99 7.04 -4.76 4.76
N SER A 100 7.62 -5.97 4.73
CA SER A 100 7.20 -7.10 3.91
C SER A 100 6.74 -8.32 4.71
N GLN A 101 7.09 -8.41 6.00
CA GLN A 101 6.72 -9.52 6.89
C GLN A 101 6.35 -8.99 8.29
N VAL A 102 5.61 -9.79 9.04
CA VAL A 102 5.47 -9.63 10.49
C VAL A 102 6.63 -10.38 11.14
N GLY A 103 7.56 -9.62 11.74
CA GLY A 103 8.86 -10.15 12.14
C GLY A 103 9.78 -10.39 10.92
N CYS A 104 10.76 -11.28 11.05
CA CYS A 104 11.66 -11.63 9.95
C CYS A 104 12.12 -13.08 10.07
N SER A 105 12.23 -13.76 8.92
CA SER A 105 12.74 -15.13 8.86
C SER A 105 14.26 -15.21 8.99
N LEU A 106 14.96 -14.09 8.82
CA LEU A 106 16.42 -14.01 8.92
C LEU A 106 16.84 -13.50 10.30
N ASP A 107 17.83 -14.17 10.91
CA ASP A 107 18.42 -13.78 12.20
C ASP A 107 19.67 -12.90 11.97
N CYS A 108 19.50 -11.74 11.37
CA CYS A 108 20.56 -10.76 11.22
C CYS A 108 20.95 -10.20 12.59
N LYS A 109 22.18 -10.43 13.05
CA LYS A 109 22.65 -10.10 14.42
C LYS A 109 22.49 -8.63 14.82
N PHE A 110 22.53 -7.72 13.85
CA PHE A 110 22.35 -6.26 14.05
C PHE A 110 20.91 -5.79 13.99
N CYS A 111 19.95 -6.63 13.57
CA CYS A 111 18.58 -6.25 13.25
C CYS A 111 17.63 -6.59 14.42
N SER A 112 16.93 -5.57 14.94
CA SER A 112 15.92 -5.77 15.99
C SER A 112 14.72 -6.62 15.50
N THR A 113 14.33 -6.49 14.24
CA THR A 113 13.23 -7.28 13.65
C THR A 113 13.58 -8.76 13.57
N GLY A 114 14.84 -9.11 13.27
CA GLY A 114 15.28 -10.51 13.27
C GLY A 114 15.12 -11.19 14.63
N LYS A 115 15.29 -10.45 15.72
CA LYS A 115 15.11 -10.96 17.09
C LYS A 115 13.65 -11.20 17.49
N GLN A 116 12.69 -10.64 16.75
CA GLN A 116 11.26 -10.84 17.00
C GLN A 116 10.77 -12.20 16.47
N GLY A 117 11.54 -12.84 15.59
CA GLY A 117 11.16 -14.06 14.91
C GLY A 117 10.11 -13.81 13.81
N PHE A 118 9.96 -14.78 12.93
CA PHE A 118 8.99 -14.74 11.84
C PHE A 118 7.61 -15.21 12.32
N GLN A 119 6.59 -14.48 11.96
CA GLN A 119 5.20 -14.87 12.19
C GLN A 119 4.49 -15.21 10.88
N ARG A 120 4.50 -14.30 9.90
CA ARG A 120 3.91 -14.49 8.57
C ARG A 120 4.39 -13.45 7.56
N ASP A 121 4.17 -13.76 6.31
CA ASP A 121 4.29 -12.81 5.21
C ASP A 121 3.14 -11.78 5.24
N LEU A 122 3.43 -10.55 4.83
CA LEU A 122 2.40 -9.57 4.50
C LEU A 122 1.82 -9.86 3.12
N THR A 123 0.53 -9.70 2.99
CA THR A 123 -0.14 -9.73 1.69
C THR A 123 0.26 -8.52 0.84
N ALA A 124 0.11 -8.61 -0.48
CA ALA A 124 0.33 -7.46 -1.36
C ALA A 124 -0.53 -6.25 -0.97
N ALA A 125 -1.75 -6.48 -0.45
CA ALA A 125 -2.64 -5.42 0.04
C ALA A 125 -2.06 -4.72 1.28
N GLU A 126 -1.50 -5.47 2.23
CA GLU A 126 -0.88 -4.91 3.43
C GLU A 126 0.41 -4.15 3.11
N ILE A 127 1.17 -4.61 2.12
CA ILE A 127 2.38 -3.91 1.67
C ILE A 127 2.01 -2.59 0.98
N ILE A 128 1.11 -2.62 -0.02
CA ILE A 128 0.71 -1.41 -0.75
C ILE A 128 -0.11 -0.45 0.11
N GLY A 129 -0.82 -0.97 1.11
CA GLY A 129 -1.55 -0.20 2.10
C GLY A 129 -0.67 0.78 2.87
N GLN A 130 0.61 0.44 3.11
CA GLN A 130 1.56 1.34 3.76
C GLN A 130 1.83 2.59 2.91
N VAL A 131 1.87 2.46 1.58
CA VAL A 131 1.98 3.60 0.65
C VAL A 131 0.71 4.45 0.69
N TRP A 132 -0.46 3.80 0.64
CA TRP A 132 -1.76 4.46 0.74
C TRP A 132 -1.88 5.26 2.04
N LEU A 133 -1.54 4.64 3.17
CA LEU A 133 -1.57 5.26 4.49
C LEU A 133 -0.66 6.48 4.59
N ALA A 134 0.58 6.37 4.10
CA ALA A 134 1.52 7.48 4.12
C ALA A 134 0.96 8.69 3.35
N ILE A 135 0.39 8.49 2.15
CA ILE A 135 -0.21 9.56 1.35
C ILE A 135 -1.44 10.14 2.07
N ASN A 136 -2.31 9.28 2.61
CA ASN A 136 -3.52 9.69 3.31
C ASN A 136 -3.22 10.53 4.56
N SER A 137 -2.17 10.18 5.31
CA SER A 137 -1.74 10.89 6.53
C SER A 137 -1.29 12.34 6.29
N TYR A 138 -1.08 12.74 5.04
CA TYR A 138 -0.71 14.11 4.65
C TYR A 138 -1.76 14.77 3.76
N ASP A 139 -2.98 14.25 3.71
CA ASP A 139 -4.02 14.71 2.76
C ASP A 139 -3.53 14.76 1.31
N GLY A 140 -2.68 13.83 0.94
CA GLY A 140 -1.96 13.83 -0.34
C GLY A 140 -2.82 13.54 -1.57
N TRP A 141 -4.13 13.28 -1.37
CA TRP A 141 -5.11 13.06 -2.45
C TRP A 141 -5.62 14.36 -3.08
N GLN A 142 -5.32 15.51 -2.49
CA GLN A 142 -5.79 16.80 -2.99
C GLN A 142 -5.04 17.22 -4.25
N SER A 143 -5.79 17.64 -5.26
CA SER A 143 -5.22 18.20 -6.50
C SER A 143 -4.34 19.40 -6.20
N GLY A 144 -3.15 19.45 -6.80
CA GLY A 144 -2.18 20.53 -6.63
C GLY A 144 -1.16 20.36 -5.51
N LYS A 145 -1.32 19.39 -4.61
CA LYS A 145 -0.23 18.96 -3.72
C LYS A 145 0.79 18.16 -4.53
N GLY A 146 2.07 18.43 -4.29
CA GLY A 146 3.17 17.62 -4.81
C GLY A 146 3.08 16.16 -4.29
N ARG A 147 3.84 15.26 -4.88
CA ARG A 147 3.89 13.86 -4.41
C ARG A 147 4.42 13.79 -2.98
N ILE A 148 3.62 13.24 -2.07
CA ILE A 148 4.03 12.97 -0.68
C ILE A 148 5.10 11.88 -0.63
N VAL A 149 4.92 10.80 -1.40
CA VAL A 149 5.89 9.70 -1.51
C VAL A 149 6.53 9.75 -2.89
N THR A 150 7.84 9.97 -2.95
CA THR A 150 8.59 10.02 -4.22
C THR A 150 9.40 8.76 -4.47
N ASN A 151 9.79 8.05 -3.41
CA ASN A 151 10.58 6.82 -3.43
C ASN A 151 10.01 5.82 -2.44
N VAL A 152 10.10 4.54 -2.75
CA VAL A 152 9.77 3.45 -1.82
C VAL A 152 10.96 2.51 -1.72
N VAL A 153 11.30 2.09 -0.49
CA VAL A 153 12.32 1.08 -0.23
C VAL A 153 11.73 -0.05 0.62
N MET A 154 12.00 -1.30 0.23
CA MET A 154 11.51 -2.50 0.92
C MET A 154 12.46 -2.90 2.05
N MET A 155 12.87 -1.93 2.87
CA MET A 155 13.91 -2.07 3.91
C MET A 155 13.34 -1.97 5.33
N GLY A 156 12.04 -2.17 5.50
CA GLY A 156 11.37 -2.22 6.81
C GLY A 156 11.49 -3.60 7.46
N MET A 157 10.41 -4.05 8.09
CA MET A 157 10.39 -5.38 8.73
C MET A 157 10.25 -6.49 7.69
N GLY A 158 11.05 -7.57 7.86
CA GLY A 158 11.03 -8.75 7.01
C GLY A 158 12.08 -8.77 5.91
N GLU A 159 12.27 -9.96 5.31
CA GLU A 159 13.08 -10.17 4.10
C GLU A 159 12.16 -10.22 2.86
N PRO A 160 12.17 -9.19 2.02
CA PRO A 160 11.20 -9.11 0.92
C PRO A 160 11.38 -10.24 -0.12
N LEU A 161 12.59 -10.76 -0.33
CA LEU A 161 12.80 -11.87 -1.26
C LEU A 161 12.20 -13.20 -0.79
N LEU A 162 11.93 -13.34 0.52
CA LEU A 162 11.22 -14.50 1.06
C LEU A 162 9.69 -14.36 0.98
N ASN A 163 9.20 -13.16 0.71
CA ASN A 163 7.78 -12.88 0.40
C ASN A 163 7.62 -12.42 -1.06
N PHE A 164 8.27 -13.10 -1.98
CA PHE A 164 8.51 -12.64 -3.35
C PHE A 164 7.23 -12.25 -4.10
N ASP A 165 6.25 -13.13 -4.17
CA ASP A 165 5.04 -12.92 -4.98
C ASP A 165 4.21 -11.70 -4.51
N ASN A 166 4.03 -11.53 -3.20
CA ASN A 166 3.32 -10.39 -2.64
C ASN A 166 4.10 -9.09 -2.85
N VAL A 167 5.43 -9.13 -2.68
CA VAL A 167 6.30 -7.97 -2.90
C VAL A 167 6.27 -7.54 -4.36
N VAL A 168 6.43 -8.47 -5.30
CA VAL A 168 6.35 -8.17 -6.75
C VAL A 168 4.98 -7.59 -7.12
N SER A 169 3.90 -8.16 -6.58
CA SER A 169 2.54 -7.66 -6.79
C SER A 169 2.38 -6.22 -6.27
N ALA A 170 2.87 -5.93 -5.05
CA ALA A 170 2.83 -4.58 -4.49
C ALA A 170 3.70 -3.59 -5.29
N MET A 171 4.92 -3.99 -5.68
CA MET A 171 5.81 -3.15 -6.51
C MET A 171 5.21 -2.86 -7.89
N SER A 172 4.44 -3.81 -8.47
CA SER A 172 3.71 -3.58 -9.72
C SER A 172 2.70 -2.44 -9.57
N LEU A 173 1.96 -2.39 -8.46
CA LEU A 173 1.03 -1.29 -8.15
C LEU A 173 1.77 0.03 -7.88
N MET A 174 2.93 0.00 -7.20
CA MET A 174 3.74 1.21 -6.98
C MET A 174 4.16 1.86 -8.30
N THR A 175 4.40 1.06 -9.33
CA THR A 175 4.86 1.53 -10.65
C THR A 175 3.75 1.68 -11.69
N ASP A 176 2.54 1.18 -11.42
CA ASP A 176 1.39 1.29 -12.33
C ASP A 176 0.86 2.73 -12.38
N ASP A 177 0.66 3.26 -13.58
CA ASP A 177 0.15 4.62 -13.83
C ASP A 177 -1.31 4.83 -13.42
N LEU A 178 -2.08 3.75 -13.26
CA LEU A 178 -3.44 3.78 -12.69
C LEU A 178 -3.46 3.69 -11.16
N ALA A 179 -2.28 3.50 -10.54
CA ALA A 179 -2.11 3.50 -9.09
C ALA A 179 -1.14 4.62 -8.66
N TYR A 180 0.12 4.32 -8.33
CA TYR A 180 1.02 5.36 -7.81
C TYR A 180 1.95 5.95 -8.86
N GLY A 181 2.17 5.30 -10.00
CA GLY A 181 2.95 5.79 -11.13
C GLY A 181 4.39 6.16 -10.76
N LEU A 182 5.00 5.47 -9.80
CA LEU A 182 6.39 5.69 -9.46
C LEU A 182 7.30 5.11 -10.57
N SER A 183 8.36 5.83 -10.91
CA SER A 183 9.37 5.26 -11.80
C SER A 183 9.99 4.01 -11.16
N LYS A 184 10.29 2.99 -11.96
CA LYS A 184 10.99 1.77 -11.51
C LYS A 184 12.30 2.07 -10.76
N ARG A 185 12.98 3.19 -11.09
CA ARG A 185 14.20 3.65 -10.40
C ARG A 185 13.94 4.23 -9.00
N LYS A 186 12.68 4.42 -8.64
CA LYS A 186 12.23 5.00 -7.37
C LYS A 186 11.63 3.96 -6.42
N VAL A 187 11.61 2.70 -6.82
CA VAL A 187 11.20 1.57 -6.00
C VAL A 187 12.39 0.64 -5.88
N THR A 188 12.86 0.44 -4.66
CA THR A 188 14.07 -0.34 -4.34
C THR A 188 13.70 -1.55 -3.49
N LEU A 189 14.24 -2.69 -3.90
CA LEU A 189 14.21 -3.95 -3.16
C LEU A 189 15.55 -4.16 -2.46
#